data_016275eb29b195addbf70b197215d06e
#
_entry.id   016275eb29b195addbf70b197215d06e
#
_cell.length_a   1.000
_cell.length_b   1.000
_cell.length_c   1.000
_cell.angle_alpha   90.00
_cell.angle_beta   90.00
_cell.angle_gamma   90.00
#
_symmetry.space_group_name_H-M   'P 1'
#
loop_
_entity.id
_entity.type
_entity.pdbx_description
1 polymer ?
#
loop_
_entity_poly.entity_id
_entity_poly.type
_entity_poly.pdbx_seq_one_letter_code
_entity_poly.pdbx_strand_id
1 'polypeptide(L)'
;MKFADVQIGTAIGPEEIFISKDQTRLYARSNHLDAARFTDDEGAKKEGLPGMILPGNMSLSLLTKLVTDWIADNPARMVRLGTTYRVPVQPDRTLTLQGFITNTYPETKQCEIDIWIENEEAEKLVTGTATVEFSQ
;
A
#
# COMPACT_ATOMS: atom_id res chain seq x y z
N MET A 1 -4.01 -12.34 18.45
CA MET A 1 -4.09 -13.24 17.29
C MET A 1 -2.80 -14.04 17.20
N LYS A 2 -2.92 -15.34 17.10
CA LYS A 2 -1.82 -16.28 16.87
C LYS A 2 -1.98 -16.87 15.46
N PHE A 3 -0.96 -17.58 14.99
CA PHE A 3 -1.07 -18.22 13.67
C PHE A 3 -2.31 -19.11 13.54
N ALA A 4 -2.67 -19.85 14.59
CA ALA A 4 -3.83 -20.72 14.57
C ALA A 4 -5.17 -20.01 14.34
N ASP A 5 -5.21 -18.69 14.55
CA ASP A 5 -6.41 -17.86 14.35
C ASP A 5 -6.53 -17.34 12.93
N VAL A 6 -5.49 -17.52 12.11
CA VAL A 6 -5.44 -16.98 10.75
C VAL A 6 -6.24 -17.87 9.81
N GLN A 7 -7.15 -17.26 9.05
CA GLN A 7 -8.02 -17.98 8.11
C GLN A 7 -7.94 -17.40 6.72
N ILE A 8 -7.79 -18.28 5.72
CA ILE A 8 -7.83 -17.89 4.30
C ILE A 8 -9.17 -17.20 4.02
N GLY A 9 -9.12 -16.10 3.27
CA GLY A 9 -10.30 -15.31 2.93
C GLY A 9 -10.63 -14.19 3.91
N THR A 10 -9.97 -14.14 5.06
CA THR A 10 -10.18 -13.05 6.02
C THR A 10 -9.74 -11.73 5.42
N ALA A 11 -10.62 -10.73 5.50
CA ALA A 11 -10.35 -9.39 4.99
C ALA A 11 -9.36 -8.65 5.87
N ILE A 12 -8.52 -7.84 5.22
CA ILE A 12 -7.58 -6.91 5.85
C ILE A 12 -7.97 -5.51 5.39
N GLY A 13 -8.19 -4.61 6.34
CA GLY A 13 -8.83 -3.34 6.04
C GLY A 13 -10.35 -3.51 5.88
N PRO A 14 -11.03 -2.62 5.15
CA PRO A 14 -10.43 -1.49 4.40
C PRO A 14 -9.98 -0.35 5.31
N GLU A 15 -8.97 0.36 4.86
CA GLU A 15 -8.55 1.63 5.44
C GLU A 15 -8.68 2.71 4.36
N GLU A 16 -9.37 3.80 4.67
CA GLU A 16 -9.44 4.94 3.77
C GLU A 16 -8.38 5.96 4.15
N ILE A 17 -7.73 6.55 3.16
CA ILE A 17 -6.72 7.58 3.35
C ILE A 17 -6.84 8.65 2.27
N PHE A 18 -6.56 9.89 2.67
CA PHE A 18 -6.52 11.01 1.74
C PHE A 18 -5.12 11.63 1.78
N ILE A 19 -4.47 11.68 0.63
CA ILE A 19 -3.15 12.29 0.49
C ILE A 19 -3.29 13.55 -0.34
N SER A 20 -2.97 14.70 0.24
CA SER A 20 -3.03 15.97 -0.45
C SER A 20 -1.81 16.17 -1.38
N LYS A 21 -1.93 17.14 -2.29
CA LYS A 21 -0.79 17.56 -3.11
C LYS A 21 0.36 18.07 -2.24
N ASP A 22 0.06 18.81 -1.19
CA ASP A 22 1.11 19.34 -0.30
C ASP A 22 1.82 18.21 0.45
N GLN A 23 1.10 17.19 0.90
CA GLN A 23 1.70 16.01 1.51
C GLN A 23 2.59 15.26 0.51
N THR A 24 2.15 15.14 -0.74
CA THR A 24 2.92 14.51 -1.81
C THR A 24 4.22 15.27 -2.07
N ARG A 25 4.15 16.60 -2.17
CA ARG A 25 5.33 17.45 -2.35
C ARG A 25 6.31 17.32 -1.20
N LEU A 26 5.80 17.36 0.03
CA LEU A 26 6.62 17.22 1.23
C LEU A 26 7.35 15.87 1.25
N TYR A 27 6.64 14.80 0.96
CA TYR A 27 7.24 13.47 0.88
C TYR A 27 8.32 13.40 -0.20
N ALA A 28 8.02 13.91 -1.40
CA ALA A 28 8.96 13.89 -2.52
C ALA A 28 10.24 14.67 -2.18
N ARG A 29 10.12 15.88 -1.64
CA ARG A 29 11.26 16.70 -1.26
C ARG A 29 12.07 16.07 -0.13
N SER A 30 11.42 15.51 0.87
CA SER A 30 12.08 14.86 2.01
C SER A 30 12.86 13.62 1.59
N ASN A 31 12.49 12.99 0.49
CA ASN A 31 13.13 11.79 -0.05
C ASN A 31 14.01 12.09 -1.28
N HIS A 32 14.26 13.37 -1.55
CA HIS A 32 15.07 13.81 -2.69
C HIS A 32 14.52 13.36 -4.04
N LEU A 33 13.20 13.32 -4.17
CA LEU A 33 12.48 12.95 -5.39
C LEU A 33 11.91 14.22 -6.04
N ASP A 34 12.77 15.05 -6.60
CA ASP A 34 12.42 16.40 -7.05
C ASP A 34 11.81 16.46 -8.46
N ALA A 35 11.53 15.33 -9.08
CA ALA A 35 10.92 15.29 -10.41
C ALA A 35 9.57 16.02 -10.42
N ALA A 36 9.30 16.77 -11.49
CA ALA A 36 8.09 17.59 -11.59
C ALA A 36 6.81 16.77 -11.45
N ARG A 37 6.81 15.51 -11.90
CA ARG A 37 5.64 14.62 -11.79
C ARG A 37 5.15 14.43 -10.35
N PHE A 38 6.02 14.63 -9.36
CA PHE A 38 5.68 14.48 -7.93
C PHE A 38 5.40 15.82 -7.24
N THR A 39 5.62 16.94 -7.92
CA THR A 39 5.59 18.25 -7.27
C THR A 39 4.76 19.29 -8.00
N ASP A 40 4.45 19.09 -9.28
CA ASP A 40 3.79 20.07 -10.12
C ASP A 40 2.87 19.41 -11.16
N ASP A 41 1.59 19.80 -11.17
CA ASP A 41 0.62 19.29 -12.13
C ASP A 41 1.02 19.55 -13.57
N GLU A 42 1.45 20.76 -13.88
CA GLU A 42 1.81 21.14 -15.26
C GLU A 42 3.06 20.39 -15.73
N GLY A 43 4.05 20.21 -14.83
CA GLY A 43 5.23 19.39 -15.12
C GLY A 43 4.90 17.93 -15.38
N ALA A 44 3.98 17.38 -14.59
CA ALA A 44 3.49 16.01 -14.78
C ALA A 44 2.77 15.84 -16.12
N LYS A 45 1.92 16.80 -16.49
CA LYS A 45 1.20 16.79 -17.77
C LYS A 45 2.14 16.84 -18.97
N LYS A 46 3.25 17.54 -18.87
CA LYS A 46 4.30 17.56 -19.91
C LYS A 46 4.92 16.19 -20.13
N GLU A 47 4.91 15.33 -19.11
CA GLU A 47 5.39 13.95 -19.21
C GLU A 47 4.31 12.97 -19.68
N GLY A 48 3.11 13.45 -20.00
CA GLY A 48 2.00 12.63 -20.45
C GLY A 48 1.11 12.07 -19.33
N LEU A 49 1.28 12.57 -18.11
CA LEU A 49 0.48 12.16 -16.96
C LEU A 49 -0.74 13.07 -16.80
N PRO A 50 -1.82 12.59 -16.15
CA PRO A 50 -3.02 13.41 -15.94
C PRO A 50 -2.82 14.57 -14.95
N GLY A 51 -1.77 14.54 -14.17
CA GLY A 51 -1.41 15.52 -13.15
C GLY A 51 -0.35 14.92 -12.24
N MET A 52 -0.09 15.57 -11.10
CA MET A 52 0.84 15.04 -10.11
C MET A 52 0.46 13.61 -9.71
N ILE A 53 1.49 12.82 -9.42
CA ILE A 53 1.33 11.45 -8.92
C ILE A 53 2.13 11.27 -7.63
N LEU A 54 1.72 10.30 -6.82
CA LEU A 54 2.48 9.88 -5.66
C LEU A 54 3.74 9.14 -6.12
N PRO A 55 4.91 9.39 -5.48
CA PRO A 55 6.07 8.52 -5.69
C PRO A 55 5.72 7.06 -5.35
N GLY A 56 6.31 6.13 -6.09
CA GLY A 56 6.04 4.70 -5.89
C GLY A 56 6.34 4.22 -4.47
N ASN A 57 7.43 4.68 -3.87
CA ASN A 57 7.78 4.31 -2.49
C ASN A 57 6.80 4.90 -1.45
N MET A 58 6.09 5.98 -1.77
CA MET A 58 5.01 6.48 -0.92
C MET A 58 3.83 5.51 -0.92
N SER A 59 3.44 5.00 -2.10
CA SER A 59 2.40 3.97 -2.21
C SER A 59 2.80 2.68 -1.49
N LEU A 60 4.07 2.29 -1.59
CA LEU A 60 4.61 1.14 -0.86
C LEU A 60 4.48 1.35 0.66
N SER A 61 4.74 2.56 1.15
CA SER A 61 4.59 2.91 2.56
C SER A 61 3.15 2.78 3.03
N LEU A 62 2.18 3.14 2.19
CA LEU A 62 0.76 2.99 2.52
C LEU A 62 0.39 1.51 2.68
N LEU A 63 0.83 0.64 1.79
CA LEU A 63 0.58 -0.80 1.90
C LEU A 63 1.32 -1.41 3.09
N THR A 64 2.51 -0.95 3.39
CA THR A 64 3.23 -1.34 4.62
C THR A 64 2.40 -0.99 5.86
N LYS A 65 1.82 0.23 5.88
CA LYS A 65 0.95 0.66 6.96
C LYS A 65 -0.25 -0.27 7.13
N LEU A 66 -0.91 -0.65 6.05
CA LEU A 66 -2.06 -1.56 6.11
C LEU A 66 -1.70 -2.89 6.81
N VAL A 67 -0.59 -3.49 6.43
CA VAL A 67 -0.15 -4.76 7.02
C VAL A 67 0.28 -4.57 8.47
N THR A 68 1.06 -3.54 8.77
CA THR A 68 1.54 -3.29 10.13
C THR A 68 0.41 -2.95 11.09
N ASP A 69 -0.62 -2.24 10.62
CA ASP A 69 -1.82 -1.98 11.42
C ASP A 69 -2.58 -3.28 11.73
N TRP A 70 -2.67 -4.18 10.75
CA TRP A 70 -3.36 -5.46 10.92
C TRP A 70 -2.67 -6.35 11.95
N ILE A 71 -1.34 -6.37 11.98
CA ILE A 71 -0.57 -7.20 12.92
C ILE A 71 -0.17 -6.47 14.21
N ALA A 72 -0.60 -5.20 14.37
CA ALA A 72 -0.24 -4.42 15.55
C ALA A 72 -0.61 -5.15 16.84
N ASP A 73 0.31 -5.12 17.81
CA ASP A 73 0.16 -5.75 19.13
C ASP A 73 0.05 -7.29 19.10
N ASN A 74 0.33 -7.90 17.95
CA ASN A 74 0.35 -9.35 17.81
C ASN A 74 1.80 -9.86 17.66
N PRO A 75 2.06 -11.11 18.04
CA PRO A 75 3.39 -11.69 17.90
C PRO A 75 3.67 -12.09 16.44
N ALA A 76 3.75 -11.09 15.59
CA ALA A 76 3.88 -11.26 14.14
C ALA A 76 4.74 -10.15 13.54
N ARG A 77 5.33 -10.45 12.39
CA ARG A 77 6.12 -9.48 11.64
C ARG A 77 5.92 -9.68 10.14
N MET A 78 5.99 -8.62 9.38
CA MET A 78 6.02 -8.70 7.93
C MET A 78 7.44 -9.05 7.49
N VAL A 79 7.60 -10.17 6.79
CA VAL A 79 8.91 -10.64 6.34
C VAL A 79 9.16 -10.39 4.86
N ARG A 80 8.09 -10.09 4.10
CA ARG A 80 8.21 -9.83 2.68
C ARG A 80 7.05 -8.95 2.22
N LEU A 81 7.33 -8.04 1.28
CA LEU A 81 6.33 -7.24 0.60
C LEU A 81 6.81 -6.98 -0.83
N GLY A 82 6.01 -7.37 -1.80
CA GLY A 82 6.24 -7.07 -3.20
C GLY A 82 5.06 -6.33 -3.78
N THR A 83 5.29 -5.35 -4.65
CA THR A 83 4.23 -4.54 -5.26
C THR A 83 4.41 -4.42 -6.76
N THR A 84 3.30 -4.21 -7.45
CA THR A 84 3.24 -3.87 -8.86
C THR A 84 2.45 -2.58 -9.01
N TYR A 85 3.05 -1.59 -9.64
CA TYR A 85 2.39 -0.31 -9.93
C TYR A 85 1.68 -0.42 -11.26
N ARG A 86 0.36 -0.31 -11.25
CA ARG A 86 -0.48 -0.53 -12.43
C ARG A 86 -0.93 0.76 -13.08
N VAL A 87 -1.39 1.71 -12.26
CA VAL A 87 -1.90 3.01 -12.69
C VAL A 87 -1.30 4.06 -11.76
N PRO A 88 -0.87 5.22 -12.30
CA PRO A 88 -0.37 6.29 -11.44
C PRO A 88 -1.39 6.70 -10.38
N VAL A 89 -0.92 6.85 -9.14
CA VAL A 89 -1.77 7.25 -8.01
C VAL A 89 -1.76 8.77 -7.91
N GLN A 90 -2.94 9.39 -8.01
CA GLN A 90 -3.06 10.84 -7.93
C GLN A 90 -3.35 11.31 -6.50
N PRO A 91 -2.81 12.46 -6.07
CA PRO A 91 -3.18 13.07 -4.80
C PRO A 91 -4.57 13.72 -4.88
N ASP A 92 -5.05 14.24 -3.74
CA ASP A 92 -6.36 14.88 -3.58
C ASP A 92 -7.54 13.98 -3.91
N ARG A 93 -7.37 12.68 -3.66
CA ARG A 93 -8.42 11.68 -3.83
C ARG A 93 -8.44 10.77 -2.61
N THR A 94 -9.61 10.21 -2.31
CA THR A 94 -9.72 9.17 -1.29
C THR A 94 -9.24 7.85 -1.87
N LEU A 95 -8.26 7.24 -1.20
CA LEU A 95 -7.72 5.94 -1.55
C LEU A 95 -8.20 4.92 -0.53
N THR A 96 -8.50 3.71 -0.98
CA THR A 96 -8.85 2.60 -0.11
C THR A 96 -7.73 1.56 -0.16
N LEU A 97 -7.20 1.23 1.02
CA LEU A 97 -6.19 0.20 1.21
C LEU A 97 -6.90 -1.03 1.75
N GLN A 98 -6.75 -2.16 1.09
CA GLN A 98 -7.39 -3.39 1.56
C GLN A 98 -6.74 -4.64 0.99
N GLY A 99 -7.13 -5.78 1.51
CA GLY A 99 -6.63 -7.06 1.07
C GLY A 99 -7.36 -8.22 1.73
N PHE A 100 -6.82 -9.40 1.54
CA PHE A 100 -7.32 -10.61 2.19
C PHE A 100 -6.23 -11.68 2.24
N ILE A 101 -6.37 -12.61 3.18
CA ILE A 101 -5.44 -13.71 3.35
C ILE A 101 -5.69 -14.74 2.25
N THR A 102 -4.64 -15.08 1.49
CA THR A 102 -4.73 -16.01 0.36
C THR A 102 -4.18 -17.40 0.68
N ASN A 103 -3.19 -17.50 1.57
CA ASN A 103 -2.54 -18.77 1.90
C ASN A 103 -2.04 -18.79 3.33
N THR A 104 -1.95 -20.00 3.89
CA THR A 104 -1.33 -20.24 5.20
C THR A 104 -0.34 -21.39 5.11
N TYR A 105 0.77 -21.26 5.84
CA TYR A 105 1.86 -22.23 5.86
C TYR A 105 2.18 -22.63 7.30
N PRO A 106 1.55 -23.71 7.81
CA PRO A 106 1.71 -24.09 9.22
C PRO A 106 3.14 -24.40 9.64
N GLU A 107 3.96 -24.93 8.73
CA GLU A 107 5.32 -25.34 9.02
C GLU A 107 6.21 -24.16 9.41
N THR A 108 5.97 -22.99 8.81
CA THR A 108 6.72 -21.76 9.07
C THR A 108 5.94 -20.73 9.87
N LYS A 109 4.68 -21.02 10.19
CA LYS A 109 3.72 -20.09 10.80
C LYS A 109 3.61 -18.80 10.00
N GLN A 110 3.58 -18.92 8.69
CA GLN A 110 3.45 -17.78 7.77
C GLN A 110 2.09 -17.79 7.10
N CYS A 111 1.64 -16.60 6.73
CA CYS A 111 0.52 -16.41 5.82
C CYS A 111 0.88 -15.45 4.70
N GLU A 112 0.23 -15.63 3.57
CA GLU A 112 0.29 -14.69 2.45
C GLU A 112 -0.98 -13.88 2.37
N ILE A 113 -0.82 -12.62 2.00
CA ILE A 113 -1.89 -11.64 1.92
C ILE A 113 -1.80 -10.95 0.57
N ASP A 114 -2.91 -10.92 -0.19
CA ASP A 114 -3.04 -10.02 -1.31
C ASP A 114 -3.53 -8.67 -0.80
N ILE A 115 -2.88 -7.61 -1.22
CA ILE A 115 -3.18 -6.24 -0.81
C ILE A 115 -3.19 -5.32 -2.03
N TRP A 116 -3.95 -4.23 -1.95
CA TRP A 116 -3.99 -3.26 -3.04
C TRP A 116 -4.46 -1.89 -2.57
N ILE A 117 -4.17 -0.90 -3.41
CA ILE A 117 -4.69 0.46 -3.29
C ILE A 117 -5.69 0.65 -4.43
N GLU A 118 -6.89 1.11 -4.10
CA GLU A 118 -7.88 1.43 -5.12
C GLU A 118 -8.35 2.87 -4.98
N ASN A 119 -8.82 3.44 -6.10
CA ASN A 119 -9.40 4.78 -6.14
C ASN A 119 -10.91 4.75 -5.80
N GLU A 120 -11.57 5.89 -5.94
CA GLU A 120 -12.99 6.03 -5.62
C GLU A 120 -13.90 5.25 -6.57
N GLU A 121 -13.40 4.88 -7.76
CA GLU A 121 -14.11 4.06 -8.74
C GLU A 121 -13.78 2.57 -8.60
N ALA A 122 -13.15 2.17 -7.49
CA ALA A 122 -12.73 0.80 -7.21
C ALA A 122 -11.71 0.24 -8.22
N GLU A 123 -10.98 1.11 -8.92
CA GLU A 123 -9.90 0.72 -9.79
C GLU A 123 -8.64 0.42 -8.94
N LYS A 124 -8.04 -0.73 -9.15
CA LYS A 124 -6.79 -1.11 -8.45
C LYS A 124 -5.59 -0.42 -9.10
N LEU A 125 -4.98 0.49 -8.37
CA LEU A 125 -3.86 1.30 -8.84
C LEU A 125 -2.52 0.64 -8.56
N VAL A 126 -2.38 0.03 -7.39
CA VAL A 126 -1.20 -0.70 -6.94
C VAL A 126 -1.66 -2.01 -6.35
N THR A 127 -1.02 -3.10 -6.71
CA THR A 127 -1.32 -4.43 -6.15
C THR A 127 -0.05 -4.99 -5.52
N GLY A 128 -0.21 -5.85 -4.54
CA GLY A 128 0.93 -6.45 -3.88
C GLY A 128 0.61 -7.74 -3.17
N THR A 129 1.67 -8.41 -2.73
CA THR A 129 1.60 -9.60 -1.89
C THR A 129 2.54 -9.41 -0.71
N ALA A 130 2.05 -9.64 0.48
CA ALA A 130 2.84 -9.61 1.70
C ALA A 130 2.90 -10.99 2.33
N THR A 131 4.00 -11.29 3.00
CA THR A 131 4.15 -12.47 3.83
C THR A 131 4.33 -12.03 5.27
N VAL A 132 3.53 -12.60 6.16
CA VAL A 132 3.59 -12.32 7.60
C VAL A 132 3.94 -13.60 8.33
N GLU A 133 4.88 -13.51 9.25
CA GLU A 133 5.33 -14.63 10.08
C GLU A 133 4.91 -14.40 11.53
N PHE A 134 4.31 -15.41 12.13
CA PHE A 134 3.90 -15.39 13.53
C PHE A 134 4.90 -16.14 14.38
N SER A 135 5.22 -15.62 15.56
CA SER A 135 6.06 -16.30 16.53
C SER A 135 5.29 -17.24 17.44
N GLN A 136 3.97 -17.16 17.41
CA GLN A 136 3.09 -18.02 18.23
C GLN A 136 1.95 -18.62 17.42
#